data_a0b38dd4b5c304267170ac3cbc20b69e
#
_entry.id   a0b38dd4b5c304267170ac3cbc20b69e
#
_cell.length_a   1.000
_cell.length_b   1.000
_cell.length_c   1.000
_cell.angle_alpha   90.00
_cell.angle_beta   90.00
_cell.angle_gamma   90.00
#
_symmetry.space_group_name_H-M   'P 1'
#
loop_
_entity.id
_entity.type
_entity.pdbx_description
1 polymer ?
#
loop_
_entity_poly.entity_id
_entity_poly.type
_entity_poly.pdbx_seq_one_letter_code
_entity_poly.pdbx_strand_id
1 'polypeptide(L)'
;KQDIVNPSDMSKSEVKGVCQFLIDQKKKGQFRTFWDGFGNGVDLLASEEVLVSSCWEPIAVIAAKKGADIHYGTMKEGHQTWNNVWMLTKGGKQRGQEDNFYKLMDLYLSPWFGARTLANLGFTPQMTGVNEYVEANPADFDANKKAVIAQRLKNKADRMAVKGNSWQNLY
;
A
#
# COMPACT_ATOMS: atom_id res chain seq x y z
N LYS A 1 -11.99 8.50 26.30
CA LYS A 1 -11.80 8.40 24.84
C LYS A 1 -11.28 9.76 24.40
N GLN A 2 -10.09 9.82 23.84
CA GLN A 2 -9.54 11.08 23.33
C GLN A 2 -9.93 11.17 21.85
N ASP A 3 -10.64 12.22 21.47
CA ASP A 3 -10.99 12.43 20.08
C ASP A 3 -9.77 13.03 19.36
N ILE A 4 -9.25 12.31 18.38
CA ILE A 4 -8.17 12.78 17.52
C ILE A 4 -8.80 13.52 16.36
N VAL A 5 -8.52 14.82 16.28
CA VAL A 5 -9.10 15.69 15.24
C VAL A 5 -8.45 15.45 13.89
N ASN A 6 -7.12 15.37 13.86
CA ASN A 6 -6.35 15.12 12.66
C ASN A 6 -5.26 14.09 12.92
N PRO A 7 -5.42 12.82 12.49
CA PRO A 7 -4.41 11.78 12.70
C PRO A 7 -3.06 12.05 12.03
N SER A 8 -3.03 12.91 11.00
CA SER A 8 -1.79 13.26 10.28
C SER A 8 -1.01 14.40 10.93
N ASP A 9 -1.63 15.11 11.90
CA ASP A 9 -1.03 16.25 12.59
C ASP A 9 -1.46 16.22 14.07
N MET A 10 -1.06 15.16 14.76
CA MET A 10 -1.39 14.97 16.17
C MET A 10 -0.53 15.85 17.07
N SER A 11 -1.15 16.48 18.04
CA SER A 11 -0.46 17.15 19.15
C SER A 11 0.31 16.14 20.01
N LYS A 12 1.29 16.64 20.78
CA LYS A 12 2.06 15.81 21.72
C LYS A 12 1.18 15.08 22.75
N SER A 13 0.09 15.71 23.17
CA SER A 13 -0.88 15.09 24.10
C SER A 13 -1.66 13.96 23.47
N GLU A 14 -2.11 14.12 22.22
CA GLU A 14 -2.81 13.08 21.46
C GLU A 14 -1.90 11.88 21.20
N VAL A 15 -0.64 12.10 20.78
CA VAL A 15 0.34 11.02 20.61
C VAL A 15 0.56 10.26 21.91
N LYS A 16 0.73 10.97 23.05
CA LYS A 16 0.85 10.32 24.37
C LYS A 16 -0.37 9.48 24.71
N GLY A 17 -1.57 9.98 24.43
CA GLY A 17 -2.82 9.25 24.66
C GLY A 17 -2.91 7.96 23.85
N VAL A 18 -2.56 8.02 22.57
CA VAL A 18 -2.49 6.83 21.68
C VAL A 18 -1.46 5.83 22.19
N CYS A 19 -0.25 6.28 22.50
CA CYS A 19 0.80 5.41 23.04
C CYS A 19 0.37 4.73 24.35
N GLN A 20 -0.24 5.47 25.27
CA GLN A 20 -0.74 4.90 26.51
C GLN A 20 -1.83 3.85 26.25
N PHE A 21 -2.77 4.14 25.37
CA PHE A 21 -3.80 3.17 24.96
C PHE A 21 -3.17 1.88 24.42
N LEU A 22 -2.20 1.97 23.52
CA LEU A 22 -1.52 0.80 22.95
C LEU A 22 -0.76 0.00 24.02
N ILE A 23 -0.09 0.69 24.96
CA ILE A 23 0.59 0.05 26.10
C ILE A 23 -0.42 -0.73 26.96
N ASP A 24 -1.56 -0.13 27.24
CA ASP A 24 -2.61 -0.77 28.04
C ASP A 24 -3.21 -1.99 27.34
N GLN A 25 -3.41 -1.93 26.00
CA GLN A 25 -3.83 -3.09 25.22
C GLN A 25 -2.76 -4.19 25.20
N LYS A 26 -1.47 -3.82 25.09
CA LYS A 26 -0.36 -4.78 25.18
C LYS A 26 -0.37 -5.51 26.53
N LYS A 27 -0.55 -4.80 27.64
CA LYS A 27 -0.65 -5.39 28.98
C LYS A 27 -1.82 -6.35 29.12
N LYS A 28 -2.90 -6.14 28.36
CA LYS A 28 -4.07 -7.03 28.31
C LYS A 28 -3.89 -8.24 27.37
N GLY A 29 -2.72 -8.39 26.74
CA GLY A 29 -2.44 -9.48 25.82
C GLY A 29 -3.11 -9.34 24.45
N GLN A 30 -3.56 -8.14 24.05
CA GLN A 30 -4.21 -7.91 22.76
C GLN A 30 -3.26 -8.01 21.57
N PHE A 31 -1.95 -7.85 21.79
CA PHE A 31 -0.95 -7.95 20.74
C PHE A 31 -0.06 -9.16 20.95
N ARG A 32 0.01 -10.04 19.94
CA ARG A 32 0.96 -11.14 19.92
C ARG A 32 2.39 -10.61 19.85
N THR A 33 2.64 -9.68 18.92
CA THR A 33 3.95 -9.04 18.73
C THR A 33 3.81 -7.72 17.96
N PHE A 34 4.93 -7.03 17.80
CA PHE A 34 5.07 -5.87 16.93
C PHE A 34 6.17 -6.19 15.91
N TRP A 35 5.95 -5.83 14.66
CA TRP A 35 6.96 -5.96 13.62
C TRP A 35 7.62 -4.60 13.35
N ASP A 36 8.89 -4.62 13.01
CA ASP A 36 9.73 -3.43 12.79
C ASP A 36 10.39 -3.40 11.41
N GLY A 37 10.17 -4.42 10.59
CA GLY A 37 10.73 -4.54 9.25
C GLY A 37 9.85 -5.30 8.29
N PHE A 38 9.98 -4.98 6.99
CA PHE A 38 9.17 -5.56 5.94
C PHE A 38 9.20 -7.10 5.94
N GLY A 39 10.40 -7.69 6.04
CA GLY A 39 10.57 -9.14 6.06
C GLY A 39 9.91 -9.79 7.27
N ASN A 40 10.10 -9.21 8.45
CA ASN A 40 9.47 -9.69 9.68
C ASN A 40 7.93 -9.67 9.58
N GLY A 41 7.34 -8.60 9.04
CA GLY A 41 5.90 -8.53 8.78
C GLY A 41 5.41 -9.63 7.82
N VAL A 42 6.19 -9.94 6.78
CA VAL A 42 5.89 -11.04 5.85
C VAL A 42 5.95 -12.39 6.56
N ASP A 43 6.99 -12.65 7.33
CA ASP A 43 7.21 -13.94 7.98
C ASP A 43 6.16 -14.26 9.05
N LEU A 44 5.76 -13.25 9.84
CA LEU A 44 4.69 -13.39 10.84
C LEU A 44 3.35 -13.78 10.22
N LEU A 45 3.01 -13.22 9.06
CA LEU A 45 1.79 -13.58 8.34
C LEU A 45 1.92 -14.91 7.61
N ALA A 46 3.07 -15.17 6.98
CA ALA A 46 3.29 -16.39 6.21
C ALA A 46 3.37 -17.64 7.09
N SER A 47 3.84 -17.51 8.33
CA SER A 47 3.87 -18.59 9.31
C SER A 47 2.57 -18.77 10.10
N GLU A 48 1.56 -17.93 9.83
CA GLU A 48 0.29 -17.89 10.58
C GLU A 48 0.47 -17.63 12.10
N GLU A 49 1.63 -17.12 12.52
CA GLU A 49 1.89 -16.76 13.91
C GLU A 49 0.96 -15.63 14.37
N VAL A 50 0.53 -14.78 13.43
CA VAL A 50 -0.48 -13.73 13.65
C VAL A 50 -1.64 -13.92 12.67
N LEU A 51 -2.87 -13.80 13.18
CA LEU A 51 -4.08 -13.93 12.36
C LEU A 51 -4.53 -12.60 11.77
N VAL A 52 -4.17 -11.49 12.41
CA VAL A 52 -4.49 -10.12 11.97
C VAL A 52 -3.28 -9.25 12.18
N SER A 53 -2.93 -8.49 11.16
CA SER A 53 -1.81 -7.52 11.24
C SER A 53 -2.17 -6.22 10.55
N SER A 54 -1.75 -5.10 11.15
CA SER A 54 -1.66 -3.84 10.42
C SER A 54 -0.40 -3.89 9.56
N CYS A 55 -0.54 -3.85 8.26
CA CYS A 55 0.60 -3.95 7.35
C CYS A 55 0.37 -3.19 6.03
N TRP A 56 1.44 -3.00 5.28
CA TRP A 56 1.37 -2.53 3.90
C TRP A 56 0.88 -3.66 2.98
N GLU A 57 0.09 -3.32 1.98
CA GLU A 57 -0.43 -4.31 1.01
C GLU A 57 0.66 -5.22 0.41
N PRO A 58 1.87 -4.76 0.06
CA PRO A 58 2.96 -5.65 -0.39
C PRO A 58 3.35 -6.75 0.60
N ILE A 59 3.25 -6.52 1.90
CA ILE A 59 3.51 -7.55 2.91
C ILE A 59 2.50 -8.69 2.77
N ALA A 60 1.21 -8.36 2.68
CA ALA A 60 0.15 -9.35 2.49
C ALA A 60 0.33 -10.10 1.16
N VAL A 61 0.66 -9.39 0.08
CA VAL A 61 0.89 -9.98 -1.24
C VAL A 61 2.04 -11.00 -1.23
N ILE A 62 3.15 -10.67 -0.56
CA ILE A 62 4.31 -11.58 -0.52
C ILE A 62 4.06 -12.76 0.43
N ALA A 63 3.39 -12.54 1.55
CA ALA A 63 2.98 -13.63 2.43
C ALA A 63 2.02 -14.62 1.72
N ALA A 64 1.06 -14.10 0.96
CA ALA A 64 0.19 -14.94 0.13
C ALA A 64 0.97 -15.75 -0.93
N LYS A 65 2.01 -15.18 -1.55
CA LYS A 65 2.90 -15.92 -2.46
C LYS A 65 3.70 -17.04 -1.77
N LYS A 66 3.89 -16.96 -0.46
CA LYS A 66 4.49 -18.02 0.36
C LYS A 66 3.49 -19.12 0.76
N GLY A 67 2.21 -19.00 0.34
CA GLY A 67 1.18 -20.01 0.55
C GLY A 67 0.18 -19.70 1.66
N ALA A 68 0.31 -18.58 2.37
CA ALA A 68 -0.65 -18.20 3.40
C ALA A 68 -1.98 -17.71 2.79
N ASP A 69 -3.10 -18.12 3.38
CA ASP A 69 -4.43 -17.63 2.98
C ASP A 69 -4.70 -16.27 3.62
N ILE A 70 -4.36 -15.22 2.88
CA ILE A 70 -4.38 -13.84 3.37
C ILE A 70 -5.34 -12.98 2.55
N HIS A 71 -6.20 -12.29 3.27
CA HIS A 71 -7.10 -11.29 2.72
C HIS A 71 -6.74 -9.90 3.24
N TYR A 72 -6.55 -8.95 2.32
CA TYR A 72 -6.37 -7.55 2.70
C TYR A 72 -7.73 -6.92 2.97
N GLY A 73 -8.03 -6.68 4.24
CA GLY A 73 -9.33 -6.27 4.71
C GLY A 73 -9.73 -4.86 4.27
N THR A 74 -11.04 -4.64 4.12
CA THR A 74 -11.62 -3.30 3.96
C THR A 74 -12.14 -2.85 5.31
N MET A 75 -11.55 -1.79 5.88
CA MET A 75 -11.92 -1.28 7.20
C MET A 75 -13.02 -0.22 7.10
N LYS A 76 -13.96 -0.27 8.03
CA LYS A 76 -15.04 0.70 8.13
C LYS A 76 -14.52 2.13 8.36
N GLU A 77 -13.42 2.27 9.08
CA GLU A 77 -12.78 3.54 9.42
C GLU A 77 -11.97 4.13 8.27
N GLY A 78 -11.75 3.36 7.21
CA GLY A 78 -10.89 3.73 6.10
C GLY A 78 -9.47 3.18 6.23
N HIS A 79 -8.62 3.54 5.29
CA HIS A 79 -7.22 3.11 5.21
C HIS A 79 -6.30 4.31 5.36
N GLN A 80 -5.19 4.11 6.06
CA GLN A 80 -4.09 5.04 5.99
C GLN A 80 -3.43 4.93 4.61
N THR A 81 -3.28 6.05 3.93
CA THR A 81 -2.64 6.12 2.61
C THR A 81 -1.49 7.11 2.63
N TRP A 82 -0.57 6.95 1.71
CA TRP A 82 0.51 7.89 1.45
C TRP A 82 0.86 7.87 -0.03
N ASN A 83 1.53 8.92 -0.49
CA ASN A 83 2.03 9.00 -1.84
C ASN A 83 3.55 8.99 -1.84
N ASN A 84 4.15 8.19 -2.70
CA ASN A 84 5.55 8.36 -3.05
C ASN A 84 5.64 9.40 -4.15
N VAL A 85 6.50 10.38 -3.96
CA VAL A 85 6.70 11.46 -4.92
C VAL A 85 8.13 11.47 -5.45
N TRP A 86 8.27 11.86 -6.71
CA TRP A 86 9.57 12.05 -7.33
C TRP A 86 9.86 13.53 -7.45
N MET A 87 11.07 13.91 -7.12
CA MET A 87 11.48 15.32 -7.16
C MET A 87 12.83 15.45 -7.85
N LEU A 88 12.88 16.33 -8.85
CA LEU A 88 14.15 16.74 -9.42
C LEU A 88 14.82 17.73 -8.47
N THR A 89 15.98 17.37 -7.96
CA THR A 89 16.76 18.24 -7.08
C THR A 89 17.41 19.39 -7.86
N LYS A 90 17.69 20.51 -7.18
CA LYS A 90 18.45 21.63 -7.76
C LYS A 90 19.79 21.16 -8.35
N GLY A 91 20.51 20.28 -7.65
CA GLY A 91 21.76 19.71 -8.15
C GLY A 91 21.59 18.81 -9.37
N GLY A 92 20.47 18.09 -9.49
CA GLY A 92 20.12 17.32 -10.69
C GLY A 92 19.93 18.25 -11.90
N LYS A 93 19.14 19.30 -11.72
CA LYS A 93 18.93 20.31 -12.77
C LYS A 93 20.23 21.01 -13.21
N GLN A 94 21.07 21.39 -12.26
CA GLN A 94 22.38 22.01 -12.54
C GLN A 94 23.33 21.08 -13.33
N ARG A 95 23.17 19.77 -13.21
CA ARG A 95 23.91 18.74 -13.98
C ARG A 95 23.24 18.38 -15.30
N GLY A 96 22.21 19.10 -15.74
CA GLY A 96 21.52 18.85 -17.00
C GLY A 96 20.74 17.53 -17.03
N GLN A 97 20.28 17.01 -15.88
CA GLN A 97 19.54 15.74 -15.81
C GLN A 97 18.02 15.88 -15.92
N GLU A 98 17.54 17.05 -16.31
CA GLU A 98 16.09 17.33 -16.38
C GLU A 98 15.39 16.43 -17.39
N ASP A 99 15.92 16.29 -18.61
CA ASP A 99 15.35 15.43 -19.64
C ASP A 99 15.35 13.95 -19.24
N ASN A 100 16.43 13.50 -18.60
CA ASN A 100 16.51 12.12 -18.10
C ASN A 100 15.51 11.87 -16.98
N PHE A 101 15.28 12.86 -16.14
CA PHE A 101 14.25 12.77 -15.10
C PHE A 101 12.86 12.60 -15.72
N TYR A 102 12.49 13.41 -16.72
CA TYR A 102 11.17 13.28 -17.36
C TYR A 102 11.01 11.96 -18.12
N LYS A 103 12.02 11.49 -18.83
CA LYS A 103 12.01 10.16 -19.47
C LYS A 103 11.78 9.03 -18.44
N LEU A 104 12.39 9.15 -17.27
CA LEU A 104 12.18 8.20 -16.19
C LEU A 104 10.73 8.29 -15.65
N MET A 105 10.20 9.51 -15.51
CA MET A 105 8.80 9.69 -15.07
C MET A 105 7.81 9.12 -16.07
N ASP A 106 8.02 9.30 -17.37
CA ASP A 106 7.18 8.71 -18.41
C ASP A 106 7.15 7.18 -18.29
N LEU A 107 8.30 6.55 -17.99
CA LEU A 107 8.36 5.11 -17.74
C LEU A 107 7.55 4.72 -16.48
N TYR A 108 7.73 5.43 -15.36
CA TYR A 108 7.04 5.15 -14.10
C TYR A 108 5.53 5.40 -14.18
N LEU A 109 5.10 6.31 -15.03
CA LEU A 109 3.69 6.62 -15.26
C LEU A 109 3.07 5.79 -16.40
N SER A 110 3.84 4.88 -17.01
CA SER A 110 3.33 4.03 -18.07
C SER A 110 2.41 2.91 -17.55
N PRO A 111 1.42 2.49 -18.34
CA PRO A 111 0.57 1.33 -18.00
C PRO A 111 1.38 0.04 -17.79
N TRP A 112 2.49 -0.12 -18.52
CA TRP A 112 3.44 -1.23 -18.34
C TRP A 112 3.99 -1.29 -16.90
N PHE A 113 4.49 -0.17 -16.39
CA PHE A 113 5.04 -0.12 -15.03
C PHE A 113 3.95 -0.36 -13.98
N GLY A 114 2.77 0.24 -14.19
CA GLY A 114 1.62 0.03 -13.32
C GLY A 114 1.19 -1.43 -13.25
N ALA A 115 1.07 -2.11 -14.39
CA ALA A 115 0.71 -3.52 -14.46
C ALA A 115 1.73 -4.41 -13.73
N ARG A 116 3.03 -4.19 -13.97
CA ARG A 116 4.11 -4.95 -13.33
C ARG A 116 4.18 -4.73 -11.82
N THR A 117 4.04 -3.49 -11.38
CA THR A 117 4.07 -3.15 -9.97
C THR A 117 2.87 -3.75 -9.22
N LEU A 118 1.68 -3.68 -9.82
CA LEU A 118 0.48 -4.28 -9.28
C LEU A 118 0.58 -5.80 -9.20
N ALA A 119 1.08 -6.45 -10.27
CA ALA A 119 1.22 -7.92 -10.31
C ALA A 119 2.28 -8.44 -9.33
N ASN A 120 3.36 -7.72 -9.11
CA ASN A 120 4.47 -8.20 -8.31
C ASN A 120 4.39 -7.79 -6.84
N LEU A 121 3.98 -6.57 -6.56
CA LEU A 121 4.03 -5.97 -5.24
C LEU A 121 2.65 -5.60 -4.67
N GLY A 122 1.61 -5.57 -5.51
CA GLY A 122 0.26 -5.19 -5.09
C GLY A 122 0.06 -3.69 -4.92
N PHE A 123 1.05 -2.85 -5.24
CA PHE A 123 0.85 -1.40 -5.20
C PHE A 123 -0.22 -0.96 -6.20
N THR A 124 -1.11 -0.13 -5.74
CA THR A 124 -2.16 0.44 -6.57
C THR A 124 -1.58 1.43 -7.58
N PRO A 125 -1.74 1.18 -8.89
CA PRO A 125 -1.26 2.11 -9.90
C PRO A 125 -2.07 3.40 -9.92
N GLN A 126 -1.39 4.52 -10.13
CA GLN A 126 -1.99 5.85 -10.27
C GLN A 126 -2.38 6.18 -11.73
N MET A 127 -1.81 5.43 -12.69
CA MET A 127 -2.05 5.62 -14.12
C MET A 127 -3.31 4.89 -14.59
N THR A 128 -3.91 5.40 -15.65
CA THR A 128 -4.99 4.76 -16.41
C THR A 128 -4.43 3.79 -17.45
N GLY A 129 -5.28 2.98 -18.07
CA GLY A 129 -4.88 2.10 -19.18
C GLY A 129 -4.13 0.82 -18.75
N VAL A 130 -4.08 0.50 -17.46
CA VAL A 130 -3.39 -0.70 -16.98
C VAL A 130 -4.10 -1.98 -17.44
N ASN A 131 -5.44 -2.02 -17.42
CA ASN A 131 -6.19 -3.19 -17.87
C ASN A 131 -6.01 -3.41 -19.38
N GLU A 132 -6.14 -2.36 -20.16
CA GLU A 132 -5.98 -2.38 -21.61
C GLU A 132 -4.57 -2.86 -21.98
N TYR A 133 -3.56 -2.40 -21.25
CA TYR A 133 -2.19 -2.86 -21.44
C TYR A 133 -2.03 -4.36 -21.15
N VAL A 134 -2.60 -4.85 -20.06
CA VAL A 134 -2.54 -6.27 -19.66
C VAL A 134 -3.22 -7.16 -20.71
N GLU A 135 -4.37 -6.74 -21.23
CA GLU A 135 -5.09 -7.48 -22.26
C GLU A 135 -4.33 -7.50 -23.60
N ALA A 136 -3.66 -6.41 -23.95
CA ALA A 136 -2.88 -6.30 -25.19
C ALA A 136 -1.53 -7.06 -25.13
N ASN A 137 -1.08 -7.49 -23.95
CA ASN A 137 0.24 -8.13 -23.77
C ASN A 137 0.13 -9.51 -23.09
N PRO A 138 -0.56 -10.50 -23.72
CA PRO A 138 -0.80 -11.81 -23.11
C PRO A 138 0.49 -12.64 -22.90
N ALA A 139 1.55 -12.34 -23.64
CA ALA A 139 2.85 -13.01 -23.44
C ALA A 139 3.49 -12.66 -22.08
N ASP A 140 3.27 -11.45 -21.59
CA ASP A 140 3.79 -10.97 -20.31
C ASP A 140 2.87 -11.31 -19.12
N PHE A 141 1.57 -11.42 -19.40
CA PHE A 141 0.52 -11.58 -18.41
C PHE A 141 -0.34 -12.81 -18.74
N ASP A 142 0.05 -13.96 -18.24
CA ASP A 142 -0.74 -15.19 -18.31
C ASP A 142 -2.09 -15.05 -17.57
N ALA A 143 -2.96 -16.04 -17.72
CA ALA A 143 -4.31 -16.03 -17.14
C ALA A 143 -4.29 -15.82 -15.61
N ASN A 144 -3.30 -16.40 -14.91
CA ASN A 144 -3.19 -16.24 -13.45
C ASN A 144 -2.80 -14.81 -13.07
N LYS A 145 -1.84 -14.20 -13.74
CA LYS A 145 -1.46 -12.80 -13.51
C LYS A 145 -2.62 -11.85 -13.83
N LYS A 146 -3.35 -12.09 -14.93
CA LYS A 146 -4.54 -11.31 -15.29
C LYS A 146 -5.60 -11.39 -14.19
N ALA A 147 -5.92 -12.58 -13.68
CA ALA A 147 -6.87 -12.77 -12.60
C ALA A 147 -6.44 -12.03 -11.31
N VAL A 148 -5.16 -12.10 -10.96
CA VAL A 148 -4.60 -11.39 -9.80
C VAL A 148 -4.71 -9.88 -9.98
N ILE A 149 -4.38 -9.35 -11.16
CA ILE A 149 -4.48 -7.92 -11.46
C ILE A 149 -5.93 -7.45 -11.37
N ALA A 150 -6.85 -8.16 -12.02
CA ALA A 150 -8.27 -7.84 -12.00
C ALA A 150 -8.83 -7.83 -10.58
N GLN A 151 -8.49 -8.83 -9.76
CA GLN A 151 -8.93 -8.90 -8.37
C GLN A 151 -8.37 -7.73 -7.53
N ARG A 152 -7.12 -7.34 -7.73
CA ARG A 152 -6.52 -6.21 -7.02
C ARG A 152 -7.12 -4.87 -7.41
N LEU A 153 -7.41 -4.67 -8.69
CA LEU A 153 -8.09 -3.47 -9.16
C LEU A 153 -9.53 -3.39 -8.63
N LYS A 154 -10.22 -4.54 -8.56
CA LYS A 154 -11.53 -4.63 -7.91
C LYS A 154 -11.43 -4.29 -6.41
N ASN A 155 -10.51 -4.87 -5.68
CA ASN A 155 -10.30 -4.58 -4.26
C ASN A 155 -9.99 -3.09 -4.02
N LYS A 156 -9.24 -2.45 -4.94
CA LYS A 156 -9.05 -1.00 -4.91
C LYS A 156 -10.38 -0.26 -5.04
N ALA A 157 -11.19 -0.61 -6.04
CA ALA A 157 -12.49 0.03 -6.26
C ALA A 157 -13.40 -0.14 -5.03
N ASP A 158 -13.45 -1.34 -4.45
CA ASP A 158 -14.22 -1.63 -3.24
C ASP A 158 -13.73 -0.78 -2.05
N ARG A 159 -12.42 -0.63 -1.85
CA ARG A 159 -11.84 0.24 -0.80
C ARG A 159 -12.16 1.71 -1.02
N MET A 160 -12.12 2.17 -2.27
CA MET A 160 -12.45 3.55 -2.62
C MET A 160 -13.94 3.87 -2.47
N ALA A 161 -14.82 2.86 -2.58
CA ALA A 161 -16.24 3.01 -2.38
C ALA A 161 -16.63 3.20 -0.89
N VAL A 162 -15.77 2.85 0.06
CA VAL A 162 -16.00 3.10 1.49
C VAL A 162 -16.01 4.61 1.75
N LYS A 163 -17.05 5.08 2.43
CA LYS A 163 -17.19 6.51 2.78
C LYS A 163 -15.95 7.01 3.54
N GLY A 164 -15.33 8.07 3.04
CA GLY A 164 -14.10 8.63 3.61
C GLY A 164 -12.80 8.15 2.96
N ASN A 165 -12.84 7.14 2.11
CA ASN A 165 -11.69 6.62 1.36
C ASN A 165 -11.55 7.22 -0.05
N SER A 166 -12.11 8.40 -0.30
CA SER A 166 -11.92 9.06 -1.58
C SER A 166 -10.57 9.77 -1.64
N TRP A 167 -9.96 9.77 -2.82
CA TRP A 167 -8.73 10.56 -3.08
C TRP A 167 -8.91 12.06 -2.77
N GLN A 168 -10.13 12.54 -2.85
CA GLN A 168 -10.49 13.93 -2.53
C GLN A 168 -10.35 14.27 -1.03
N ASN A 169 -10.31 13.26 -0.16
CA ASN A 169 -10.13 13.45 1.27
C ASN A 169 -8.66 13.30 1.71
N LEU A 170 -7.73 13.12 0.76
CA LEU A 170 -6.31 12.92 1.02
C LEU A 170 -5.48 14.21 0.85
N TYR A 171 -6.13 15.34 0.52
CA TYR A 171 -5.51 16.65 0.32
C TYR A 171 -6.22 17.73 1.13
#